data_e5d3d509bcdd7698cede9218113b8c4c
#
_entry.id   e5d3d509bcdd7698cede9218113b8c4c
#
_cell.length_a   1.000
_cell.length_b   1.000
_cell.length_c   1.000
_cell.angle_alpha   90.00
_cell.angle_beta   90.00
_cell.angle_gamma   90.00
#
_symmetry.space_group_name_H-M   'P 1'
#
loop_
_entity.id
_entity.type
_entity.pdbx_description
1 polymer ?
#
loop_
_entity_poly.entity_id
_entity_poly.type
_entity_poly.pdbx_seq_one_letter_code
_entity_poly.pdbx_strand_id
1 'polypeptide(L)'
;MVLNLDDTTIVKAPTRQDEFKRLFNKASKSKEIKDYLEAANQALKRGLLKEFYECGSAAHKIDPQNATVKRLVEARKSVKQPLGDSAAVEKTLRETTGLSSLKVEISSHYVLLHDTSDKKTGRKTRSQARIELLEMVFESYFMKFALDGVVLEPPKEHMMVLLFADEKAFHRYSTLLSPELKMAAGFWSPKDNISVFYDQGTTPRMKLLTAIAEDMQKTKLKTRGTVISQDMAHLANSFELLIKIAREESDIEVVSHEATHQLAGNSGLLSRGKIGARWAHEGLASYFETPAGAGWGGIGAVNQTRFLDYRIVARDPQRNKLELVISDRLFYTARSQDEAVEAYGPAWALTYFLMETRFEKLVAYYQVCSQFEDDLSPSNRISAFTKIFGDLGTLDRELHLFMETLKTDKDRIREASR
;
A
#
# COMPACT_ATOMS: atom_id res chain seq x y z
N MET A 1 -19.62 -5.50 29.11
CA MET A 1 -20.17 -4.84 27.92
C MET A 1 -21.14 -5.81 27.29
N VAL A 2 -22.43 -5.60 27.40
CA VAL A 2 -23.44 -6.45 26.74
C VAL A 2 -23.63 -5.86 25.34
N LEU A 3 -23.23 -6.60 24.31
CA LEU A 3 -23.54 -6.26 22.91
C LEU A 3 -25.01 -6.65 22.67
N ASN A 4 -25.88 -5.64 22.57
CA ASN A 4 -27.24 -5.86 22.14
C ASN A 4 -27.23 -6.05 20.61
N LEU A 5 -27.42 -7.27 20.16
CA LEU A 5 -27.42 -7.63 18.74
C LEU A 5 -28.72 -7.24 18.01
N ASP A 6 -29.76 -6.87 18.77
CA ASP A 6 -31.06 -6.47 18.22
C ASP A 6 -31.00 -5.12 17.47
N ASP A 7 -29.99 -4.28 17.74
CA ASP A 7 -29.76 -3.00 17.06
C ASP A 7 -28.77 -3.12 15.88
N THR A 8 -28.41 -4.33 15.47
CA THR A 8 -27.46 -4.54 14.37
C THR A 8 -28.17 -4.42 13.02
N THR A 9 -27.97 -3.31 12.34
CA THR A 9 -28.45 -3.13 10.97
C THR A 9 -27.48 -3.77 9.99
N ILE A 10 -27.93 -4.79 9.25
CA ILE A 10 -27.17 -5.39 8.15
C ILE A 10 -27.37 -4.56 6.91
N VAL A 11 -26.31 -3.84 6.49
CA VAL A 11 -26.34 -3.04 5.27
C VAL A 11 -25.77 -3.87 4.11
N LYS A 12 -26.52 -4.03 3.04
CA LYS A 12 -26.07 -4.63 1.80
C LYS A 12 -25.36 -3.59 0.95
N ALA A 13 -24.03 -3.53 1.04
CA ALA A 13 -23.21 -2.69 0.18
C ALA A 13 -22.87 -3.41 -1.14
N PRO A 14 -22.74 -2.68 -2.28
CA PRO A 14 -22.26 -3.26 -3.52
C PRO A 14 -20.83 -3.76 -3.35
N THR A 15 -20.50 -4.89 -3.95
CA THR A 15 -19.12 -5.40 -3.98
C THR A 15 -18.27 -4.55 -4.94
N ARG A 16 -16.94 -4.66 -4.82
CA ARG A 16 -16.01 -4.03 -5.77
C ARG A 16 -16.29 -4.46 -7.22
N GLN A 17 -16.63 -5.73 -7.42
CA GLN A 17 -17.03 -6.27 -8.71
C GLN A 17 -18.33 -5.64 -9.23
N ASP A 18 -19.32 -5.39 -8.37
CA ASP A 18 -20.58 -4.78 -8.76
C ASP A 18 -20.39 -3.32 -9.18
N GLU A 19 -19.55 -2.57 -8.44
CA GLU A 19 -19.16 -1.21 -8.80
C GLU A 19 -18.43 -1.17 -10.14
N PHE A 20 -17.46 -2.07 -10.36
CA PHE A 20 -16.75 -2.19 -11.61
C PHE A 20 -17.70 -2.53 -12.77
N LYS A 21 -18.56 -3.55 -12.63
CA LYS A 21 -19.53 -3.94 -13.66
C LYS A 21 -20.43 -2.78 -14.06
N ARG A 22 -20.86 -1.95 -13.11
CA ARG A 22 -21.65 -0.75 -13.42
C ARG A 22 -20.90 0.22 -14.32
N LEU A 23 -19.64 0.51 -14.02
CA LEU A 23 -18.80 1.42 -14.81
C LEU A 23 -18.47 0.82 -16.18
N PHE A 24 -18.11 -0.46 -16.23
CA PHE A 24 -17.82 -1.16 -17.47
C PHE A 24 -19.04 -1.23 -18.39
N ASN A 25 -20.25 -1.48 -17.85
CA ASN A 25 -21.49 -1.46 -18.62
C ASN A 25 -21.83 -0.05 -19.15
N LYS A 26 -21.53 1.01 -18.38
CA LYS A 26 -21.65 2.40 -18.84
C LYS A 26 -20.73 2.62 -20.04
N ALA A 27 -19.44 2.27 -19.92
CA ALA A 27 -18.44 2.39 -20.97
C ALA A 27 -18.82 1.59 -22.24
N SER A 28 -19.34 0.37 -22.05
CA SER A 28 -19.79 -0.49 -23.16
C SER A 28 -20.98 0.08 -23.95
N LYS A 29 -21.85 0.85 -23.28
CA LYS A 29 -22.99 1.53 -23.91
C LYS A 29 -22.55 2.82 -24.64
N SER A 30 -21.73 3.64 -23.98
CA SER A 30 -21.24 4.90 -24.58
C SER A 30 -20.25 4.67 -25.71
N LYS A 31 -19.45 3.59 -25.64
CA LYS A 31 -18.31 3.29 -26.52
C LYS A 31 -17.25 4.39 -26.54
N GLU A 32 -17.22 5.23 -25.49
CA GLU A 32 -16.26 6.31 -25.34
C GLU A 32 -15.01 5.81 -24.62
N ILE A 33 -13.82 6.13 -25.15
CA ILE A 33 -12.54 5.73 -24.55
C ILE A 33 -12.42 6.24 -23.12
N LYS A 34 -12.82 7.48 -22.86
CA LYS A 34 -12.77 8.09 -21.52
C LYS A 34 -13.52 7.28 -20.46
N ASP A 35 -14.67 6.69 -20.81
CA ASP A 35 -15.46 5.89 -19.89
C ASP A 35 -14.75 4.55 -19.57
N TYR A 36 -14.07 3.95 -20.56
CA TYR A 36 -13.23 2.76 -20.32
C TYR A 36 -12.00 3.08 -19.48
N LEU A 37 -11.34 4.23 -19.70
CA LEU A 37 -10.20 4.66 -18.88
C LEU A 37 -10.62 5.02 -17.45
N GLU A 38 -11.81 5.61 -17.26
CA GLU A 38 -12.39 5.82 -15.93
C GLU A 38 -12.65 4.47 -15.23
N ALA A 39 -13.26 3.51 -15.92
CA ALA A 39 -13.49 2.16 -15.38
C ALA A 39 -12.15 1.45 -15.06
N ALA A 40 -11.11 1.62 -15.90
CA ALA A 40 -9.77 1.10 -15.64
C ALA A 40 -9.15 1.71 -14.38
N ASN A 41 -9.22 3.03 -14.21
CA ASN A 41 -8.72 3.71 -13.00
C ASN A 41 -9.43 3.20 -11.74
N GLN A 42 -10.75 3.05 -11.79
CA GLN A 42 -11.52 2.48 -10.66
C GLN A 42 -11.15 1.00 -10.40
N ALA A 43 -10.86 0.23 -11.44
CA ALA A 43 -10.41 -1.15 -11.29
C ALA A 43 -9.04 -1.20 -10.55
N LEU A 44 -8.07 -0.35 -10.91
CA LEU A 44 -6.80 -0.23 -10.17
C LEU A 44 -7.01 0.20 -8.73
N LYS A 45 -7.87 1.20 -8.49
CA LYS A 45 -8.21 1.68 -7.12
C LYS A 45 -8.88 0.61 -6.26
N ARG A 46 -9.35 -0.48 -6.87
CA ARG A 46 -10.02 -1.62 -6.19
C ARG A 46 -9.22 -2.92 -6.23
N GLY A 47 -7.99 -2.91 -6.74
CA GLY A 47 -7.15 -4.10 -6.86
C GLY A 47 -7.63 -5.12 -7.89
N LEU A 48 -8.40 -4.69 -8.88
CA LEU A 48 -9.01 -5.52 -9.92
C LEU A 48 -8.16 -5.46 -11.20
N LEU A 49 -6.95 -6.02 -11.15
CA LEU A 49 -6.01 -5.96 -12.28
C LEU A 49 -6.52 -6.63 -13.56
N LYS A 50 -7.25 -7.73 -13.44
CA LYS A 50 -7.84 -8.41 -14.60
C LYS A 50 -8.82 -7.49 -15.30
N GLU A 51 -9.70 -6.88 -14.54
CA GLU A 51 -10.74 -5.94 -15.02
C GLU A 51 -10.12 -4.66 -15.58
N PHE A 52 -9.00 -4.20 -14.99
CA PHE A 52 -8.21 -3.11 -15.55
C PHE A 52 -7.75 -3.42 -16.97
N TYR A 53 -7.20 -4.62 -17.21
CA TYR A 53 -6.77 -5.03 -18.54
C TYR A 53 -7.92 -5.27 -19.51
N GLU A 54 -9.09 -5.69 -19.03
CA GLU A 54 -10.31 -5.80 -19.84
C GLU A 54 -10.71 -4.41 -20.38
N CYS A 55 -10.69 -3.37 -19.53
CA CYS A 55 -10.93 -1.99 -19.95
C CYS A 55 -9.89 -1.48 -20.95
N GLY A 56 -8.60 -1.68 -20.68
CA GLY A 56 -7.51 -1.29 -21.57
C GLY A 56 -7.61 -1.95 -22.94
N SER A 57 -7.97 -3.24 -22.97
CA SER A 57 -8.18 -3.98 -24.22
C SER A 57 -9.40 -3.49 -25.00
N ALA A 58 -10.49 -3.12 -24.31
CA ALA A 58 -11.67 -2.55 -24.93
C ALA A 58 -11.38 -1.16 -25.53
N ALA A 59 -10.68 -0.29 -24.78
CA ALA A 59 -10.25 1.02 -25.25
C ALA A 59 -9.32 0.91 -26.48
N HIS A 60 -8.39 -0.05 -26.46
CA HIS A 60 -7.48 -0.29 -27.59
C HIS A 60 -8.20 -0.71 -28.88
N LYS A 61 -9.28 -1.49 -28.78
CA LYS A 61 -10.10 -1.87 -29.93
C LYS A 61 -10.82 -0.68 -30.57
N ILE A 62 -11.15 0.36 -29.78
CA ILE A 62 -11.85 1.56 -30.26
C ILE A 62 -10.85 2.49 -30.96
N ASP A 63 -9.74 2.83 -30.29
CA ASP A 63 -8.68 3.68 -30.86
C ASP A 63 -7.31 3.26 -30.33
N PRO A 64 -6.57 2.45 -31.11
CA PRO A 64 -5.22 2.04 -30.76
C PRO A 64 -4.20 3.20 -30.82
N GLN A 65 -4.58 4.35 -31.40
CA GLN A 65 -3.70 5.53 -31.49
C GLN A 65 -3.89 6.51 -30.33
N ASN A 66 -4.89 6.31 -29.49
CA ASN A 66 -5.07 7.13 -28.30
C ASN A 66 -3.81 7.13 -27.41
N ALA A 67 -3.37 8.30 -26.99
CA ALA A 67 -2.10 8.47 -26.28
C ALA A 67 -2.02 7.65 -24.96
N THR A 68 -3.11 7.62 -24.18
CA THR A 68 -3.15 6.85 -22.93
C THR A 68 -3.15 5.35 -23.21
N VAL A 69 -3.91 4.90 -24.20
CA VAL A 69 -3.94 3.49 -24.62
C VAL A 69 -2.56 3.02 -25.08
N LYS A 70 -1.84 3.82 -25.89
CA LYS A 70 -0.46 3.53 -26.28
C LYS A 70 0.47 3.37 -25.08
N ARG A 71 0.42 4.31 -24.13
CA ARG A 71 1.23 4.23 -22.92
C ARG A 71 0.94 2.96 -22.12
N LEU A 72 -0.33 2.58 -21.96
CA LEU A 72 -0.71 1.34 -21.26
C LEU A 72 -0.17 0.09 -21.97
N VAL A 73 -0.22 0.04 -23.29
CA VAL A 73 0.33 -1.08 -24.08
C VAL A 73 1.84 -1.14 -23.94
N GLU A 74 2.52 -0.01 -24.04
CA GLU A 74 3.97 0.10 -23.87
C GLU A 74 4.41 -0.33 -22.47
N ALA A 75 3.80 0.22 -21.42
CA ALA A 75 4.09 -0.13 -20.04
C ALA A 75 3.85 -1.63 -19.78
N ARG A 76 2.73 -2.20 -20.27
CA ARG A 76 2.47 -3.62 -20.15
C ARG A 76 3.52 -4.48 -20.85
N LYS A 77 3.99 -4.05 -22.02
CA LYS A 77 5.06 -4.74 -22.75
C LYS A 77 6.35 -4.71 -21.94
N SER A 78 6.74 -3.56 -21.39
CA SER A 78 7.94 -3.41 -20.56
C SER A 78 7.87 -4.26 -19.29
N VAL A 79 6.76 -4.23 -18.56
CA VAL A 79 6.53 -5.04 -17.34
C VAL A 79 6.63 -6.54 -17.62
N LYS A 80 6.26 -7.00 -18.82
CA LYS A 80 6.30 -8.43 -19.19
C LYS A 80 7.60 -8.87 -19.84
N GLN A 81 8.61 -8.00 -19.93
CA GLN A 81 9.93 -8.42 -20.43
C GLN A 81 10.55 -9.42 -19.46
N PRO A 82 11.17 -10.50 -19.98
CA PRO A 82 11.91 -11.42 -19.13
C PRO A 82 13.04 -10.67 -18.42
N LEU A 83 13.18 -10.92 -17.11
CA LEU A 83 14.29 -10.40 -16.33
C LEU A 83 15.53 -11.31 -16.49
N GLY A 84 16.66 -10.82 -15.97
CA GLY A 84 17.92 -11.56 -15.95
C GLY A 84 17.85 -12.85 -15.10
N ASP A 85 18.98 -13.49 -14.91
CA ASP A 85 19.12 -14.77 -14.22
C ASP A 85 18.74 -14.67 -12.73
N SER A 86 17.61 -15.26 -12.37
CA SER A 86 17.13 -15.31 -10.99
C SER A 86 18.05 -16.09 -10.04
N ALA A 87 18.81 -17.07 -10.54
CA ALA A 87 19.76 -17.84 -9.73
C ALA A 87 20.98 -16.98 -9.33
N ALA A 88 21.43 -16.09 -10.20
CA ALA A 88 22.48 -15.14 -9.87
C ALA A 88 22.00 -14.15 -8.78
N VAL A 89 20.74 -13.68 -8.88
CA VAL A 89 20.13 -12.78 -7.87
C VAL A 89 19.95 -13.52 -6.53
N GLU A 90 19.49 -14.78 -6.54
CA GLU A 90 19.39 -15.61 -5.34
C GLU A 90 20.76 -15.75 -4.65
N LYS A 91 21.80 -16.06 -5.42
CA LYS A 91 23.17 -16.18 -4.88
C LYS A 91 23.61 -14.87 -4.23
N THR A 92 23.44 -13.73 -4.92
CA THR A 92 23.76 -12.41 -4.38
C THR A 92 22.99 -12.13 -3.09
N LEU A 93 21.69 -12.45 -3.05
CA LEU A 93 20.86 -12.24 -1.87
C LEU A 93 21.35 -13.06 -0.67
N ARG A 94 21.74 -14.34 -0.88
CA ARG A 94 22.31 -15.21 0.16
C ARG A 94 23.65 -14.71 0.65
N GLU A 95 24.53 -14.28 -0.24
CA GLU A 95 25.86 -13.75 0.09
C GLU A 95 25.74 -12.42 0.87
N THR A 96 24.88 -11.50 0.43
CA THR A 96 24.69 -10.20 1.09
C THR A 96 24.11 -10.35 2.49
N THR A 97 23.18 -11.29 2.69
CA THR A 97 22.47 -11.45 3.98
C THR A 97 23.12 -12.45 4.91
N GLY A 98 23.99 -13.35 4.41
CA GLY A 98 24.53 -14.46 5.17
C GLY A 98 23.51 -15.58 5.50
N LEU A 99 22.31 -15.53 4.92
CA LEU A 99 21.18 -16.42 5.23
C LEU A 99 21.09 -17.58 4.20
N SER A 100 22.09 -18.47 4.22
CA SER A 100 22.21 -19.56 3.24
C SER A 100 21.14 -20.65 3.39
N SER A 101 20.57 -20.84 4.58
CA SER A 101 19.63 -21.95 4.89
C SER A 101 18.16 -21.62 4.59
N LEU A 102 17.82 -20.39 4.24
CA LEU A 102 16.44 -20.00 3.95
C LEU A 102 15.94 -20.67 2.66
N LYS A 103 14.63 -20.97 2.64
CA LYS A 103 13.93 -21.42 1.43
C LYS A 103 13.82 -20.29 0.44
N VAL A 104 13.61 -20.61 -0.84
CA VAL A 104 13.45 -19.63 -1.90
C VAL A 104 12.10 -19.79 -2.59
N GLU A 105 11.45 -18.67 -2.89
CA GLU A 105 10.35 -18.54 -3.84
C GLU A 105 10.77 -17.56 -4.93
N ILE A 106 10.51 -17.91 -6.19
CA ILE A 106 10.84 -17.08 -7.34
C ILE A 106 9.57 -16.80 -8.14
N SER A 107 9.41 -15.56 -8.54
CA SER A 107 8.32 -15.12 -9.43
C SER A 107 8.88 -14.39 -10.65
N SER A 108 8.03 -13.73 -11.43
CA SER A 108 8.45 -13.00 -12.62
C SER A 108 9.42 -11.85 -12.32
N HIS A 109 9.29 -11.20 -11.14
CA HIS A 109 10.03 -9.98 -10.82
C HIS A 109 10.76 -10.05 -9.47
N TYR A 110 10.56 -11.11 -8.66
CA TYR A 110 11.11 -11.20 -7.32
C TYR A 110 11.82 -12.51 -7.04
N VAL A 111 12.89 -12.42 -6.26
CA VAL A 111 13.52 -13.54 -5.54
C VAL A 111 13.31 -13.31 -4.06
N LEU A 112 12.56 -14.18 -3.41
CA LEU A 112 12.18 -14.09 -1.99
C LEU A 112 12.81 -15.26 -1.21
N LEU A 113 13.67 -14.94 -0.23
CA LEU A 113 14.14 -15.91 0.75
C LEU A 113 13.27 -15.87 2.01
N HIS A 114 12.95 -17.04 2.57
CA HIS A 114 12.07 -17.12 3.75
C HIS A 114 12.34 -18.36 4.62
N ASP A 115 11.93 -18.27 5.88
CA ASP A 115 11.88 -19.37 6.83
C ASP A 115 10.45 -19.73 7.26
N THR A 116 9.44 -19.22 6.53
CA THR A 116 8.04 -19.48 6.84
C THR A 116 7.67 -20.95 6.65
N SER A 117 6.62 -21.39 7.38
CA SER A 117 6.09 -22.75 7.30
C SER A 117 5.50 -23.05 5.94
N ASP A 118 5.63 -24.31 5.47
CA ASP A 118 4.98 -24.83 4.26
C ASP A 118 3.48 -25.12 4.47
N LYS A 119 2.96 -24.87 5.68
CA LYS A 119 1.53 -25.01 5.98
C LYS A 119 0.72 -24.02 5.15
N LYS A 120 -0.19 -24.56 4.36
CA LYS A 120 -1.10 -23.74 3.55
C LYS A 120 -2.22 -23.14 4.39
N THR A 121 -2.49 -21.85 4.18
CA THR A 121 -3.71 -21.19 4.64
C THR A 121 -4.61 -21.02 3.41
N GLY A 122 -5.67 -21.83 3.33
CA GLY A 122 -6.42 -21.98 2.09
C GLY A 122 -5.64 -22.76 1.04
N ARG A 123 -5.33 -22.14 -0.12
CA ARG A 123 -4.63 -22.80 -1.23
C ARG A 123 -3.14 -22.54 -1.28
N LYS A 124 -2.62 -21.58 -0.49
CA LYS A 124 -1.26 -21.03 -0.59
C LYS A 124 -0.51 -21.08 0.74
N THR A 125 0.82 -21.15 0.65
CA THR A 125 1.70 -20.88 1.80
C THR A 125 1.79 -19.39 2.06
N ARG A 126 2.41 -18.98 3.17
CA ARG A 126 2.66 -17.55 3.46
C ARG A 126 3.60 -16.93 2.43
N SER A 127 4.68 -17.59 2.08
CA SER A 127 5.62 -17.12 1.06
C SER A 127 4.93 -16.90 -0.29
N GLN A 128 4.13 -17.87 -0.75
CA GLN A 128 3.37 -17.75 -2.01
C GLN A 128 2.39 -16.59 -1.98
N ALA A 129 1.67 -16.37 -0.87
CA ALA A 129 0.77 -15.24 -0.76
C ALA A 129 1.50 -13.90 -0.79
N ARG A 130 2.71 -13.82 -0.21
CA ARG A 130 3.51 -12.58 -0.20
C ARG A 130 4.13 -12.27 -1.55
N ILE A 131 4.70 -13.25 -2.23
CA ILE A 131 5.30 -13.02 -3.55
C ILE A 131 4.24 -12.64 -4.58
N GLU A 132 3.03 -13.21 -4.50
CA GLU A 132 1.92 -12.80 -5.36
C GLU A 132 1.42 -11.38 -5.06
N LEU A 133 1.41 -10.96 -3.78
CA LEU A 133 1.08 -9.57 -3.42
C LEU A 133 2.13 -8.61 -3.99
N LEU A 134 3.42 -8.94 -3.89
CA LEU A 134 4.51 -8.17 -4.49
C LEU A 134 4.32 -8.01 -6.00
N GLU A 135 3.97 -9.08 -6.72
CA GLU A 135 3.67 -9.03 -8.15
C GLU A 135 2.47 -8.14 -8.48
N MET A 136 1.40 -8.20 -7.68
CA MET A 136 0.24 -7.32 -7.85
C MET A 136 0.61 -5.85 -7.63
N VAL A 137 1.41 -5.54 -6.62
CA VAL A 137 1.88 -4.18 -6.36
C VAL A 137 2.78 -3.71 -7.51
N PHE A 138 3.72 -4.55 -7.96
CA PHE A 138 4.60 -4.27 -9.07
C PHE A 138 3.82 -3.88 -10.33
N GLU A 139 2.95 -4.75 -10.79
CA GLU A 139 2.19 -4.53 -12.02
C GLU A 139 1.31 -3.29 -11.92
N SER A 140 0.64 -3.11 -10.78
CA SER A 140 -0.23 -1.95 -10.55
C SER A 140 0.53 -0.64 -10.47
N TYR A 141 1.74 -0.64 -9.92
CA TYR A 141 2.61 0.52 -9.85
C TYR A 141 2.88 1.07 -11.26
N PHE A 142 3.40 0.27 -12.15
CA PHE A 142 3.71 0.70 -13.52
C PHE A 142 2.47 1.06 -14.32
N MET A 143 1.36 0.31 -14.14
CA MET A 143 0.11 0.61 -14.82
C MET A 143 -0.54 1.91 -14.35
N LYS A 144 -0.43 2.25 -13.06
CA LYS A 144 -0.94 3.53 -12.52
C LYS A 144 -0.21 4.72 -13.13
N PHE A 145 1.12 4.71 -13.13
CA PHE A 145 1.89 5.79 -13.74
C PHE A 145 1.63 5.92 -15.25
N ALA A 146 1.53 4.80 -15.97
CA ALA A 146 1.20 4.82 -17.39
C ALA A 146 -0.21 5.36 -17.67
N LEU A 147 -1.18 5.03 -16.85
CA LEU A 147 -2.54 5.55 -16.95
C LEU A 147 -2.56 7.07 -16.76
N ASP A 148 -1.84 7.58 -15.78
CA ASP A 148 -1.81 9.00 -15.43
C ASP A 148 -0.87 9.84 -16.33
N GLY A 149 -0.04 9.22 -17.18
CA GLY A 149 0.71 9.98 -18.19
C GLY A 149 2.18 9.66 -18.33
N VAL A 150 2.77 8.83 -17.47
CA VAL A 150 4.21 8.55 -17.44
C VAL A 150 4.49 7.06 -17.56
N VAL A 151 5.30 6.66 -18.52
CA VAL A 151 5.82 5.29 -18.62
C VAL A 151 7.13 5.22 -17.85
N LEU A 152 7.13 4.47 -16.75
CA LEU A 152 8.32 4.20 -15.95
C LEU A 152 9.02 2.94 -16.48
N GLU A 153 10.35 2.90 -16.37
CA GLU A 153 11.14 1.72 -16.74
C GLU A 153 11.14 0.70 -15.60
N PRO A 154 10.72 -0.56 -15.84
CA PRO A 154 10.84 -1.61 -14.85
C PRO A 154 12.32 -1.96 -14.57
N PRO A 155 12.62 -2.50 -13.37
CA PRO A 155 13.93 -3.07 -13.05
C PRO A 155 14.35 -4.11 -14.10
N LYS A 156 15.67 -4.18 -14.36
CA LYS A 156 16.24 -5.16 -15.31
C LYS A 156 16.60 -6.50 -14.65
N GLU A 157 16.58 -6.53 -13.32
CA GLU A 157 16.90 -7.71 -12.50
C GLU A 157 15.78 -7.96 -11.51
N HIS A 158 15.69 -9.20 -11.03
CA HIS A 158 14.73 -9.55 -9.99
C HIS A 158 15.01 -8.75 -8.71
N MET A 159 13.97 -8.29 -8.08
CA MET A 159 14.06 -7.59 -6.80
C MET A 159 14.20 -8.57 -5.65
N MET A 160 15.06 -8.24 -4.70
CA MET A 160 15.42 -9.09 -3.58
C MET A 160 14.52 -8.85 -2.37
N VAL A 161 14.03 -9.93 -1.77
CA VAL A 161 13.12 -9.88 -0.63
C VAL A 161 13.49 -10.91 0.43
N LEU A 162 13.39 -10.53 1.71
CA LEU A 162 13.45 -11.42 2.86
C LEU A 162 12.10 -11.45 3.59
N LEU A 163 11.61 -12.64 3.91
CA LEU A 163 10.41 -12.84 4.71
C LEU A 163 10.70 -13.75 5.91
N PHE A 164 10.74 -13.17 7.09
CA PHE A 164 10.88 -13.93 8.34
C PHE A 164 9.56 -14.50 8.83
N ALA A 165 9.60 -15.72 9.35
CA ALA A 165 8.43 -16.39 9.92
C ALA A 165 7.90 -15.68 11.19
N ASP A 166 8.76 -15.00 11.94
CA ASP A 166 8.39 -14.33 13.18
C ASP A 166 9.12 -12.99 13.41
N GLU A 167 8.48 -12.16 14.21
CA GLU A 167 8.94 -10.84 14.60
C GLU A 167 10.33 -10.88 15.29
N LYS A 168 10.63 -11.91 16.09
CA LYS A 168 11.92 -11.98 16.82
C LYS A 168 13.09 -12.23 15.87
N ALA A 169 12.90 -13.09 14.87
CA ALA A 169 13.91 -13.34 13.85
C ALA A 169 14.18 -12.09 13.03
N PHE A 170 13.12 -11.38 12.62
CA PHE A 170 13.21 -10.10 11.94
C PHE A 170 13.97 -9.05 12.76
N HIS A 171 13.62 -8.85 14.04
CA HIS A 171 14.29 -7.85 14.87
C HIS A 171 15.75 -8.20 15.18
N ARG A 172 16.10 -9.48 15.31
CA ARG A 172 17.52 -9.87 15.40
C ARG A 172 18.29 -9.45 14.16
N TYR A 173 17.73 -9.68 12.98
CA TYR A 173 18.36 -9.32 11.71
C TYR A 173 18.42 -7.80 11.53
N SER A 174 17.31 -7.10 11.68
CA SER A 174 17.20 -5.65 11.46
C SER A 174 18.08 -4.83 12.41
N THR A 175 18.15 -5.22 13.69
CA THR A 175 18.97 -4.51 14.70
C THR A 175 20.48 -4.66 14.43
N LEU A 176 20.91 -5.75 13.77
CA LEU A 176 22.30 -5.89 13.33
C LEU A 176 22.64 -4.91 12.20
N LEU A 177 21.68 -4.52 11.38
CA LEU A 177 21.87 -3.54 10.31
C LEU A 177 21.83 -2.11 10.85
N SER A 178 20.81 -1.78 11.65
CA SER A 178 20.68 -0.50 12.34
C SER A 178 19.82 -0.63 13.59
N PRO A 179 20.25 -0.07 14.74
CA PRO A 179 19.43 -0.02 15.95
C PRO A 179 18.09 0.72 15.77
N GLU A 180 18.01 1.65 14.84
CA GLU A 180 16.82 2.43 14.54
C GLU A 180 15.68 1.56 13.97
N LEU A 181 16.01 0.42 13.34
CA LEU A 181 15.06 -0.54 12.80
C LEU A 181 14.37 -1.41 13.85
N LYS A 182 14.68 -1.22 15.13
CA LYS A 182 14.11 -2.01 16.24
C LYS A 182 12.56 -1.94 16.30
N MET A 183 11.98 -0.84 15.84
CA MET A 183 10.51 -0.63 15.86
C MET A 183 9.86 -0.77 14.48
N ALA A 184 10.63 -1.09 13.45
CA ALA A 184 10.10 -1.24 12.10
C ALA A 184 9.22 -2.48 11.98
N ALA A 185 8.12 -2.37 11.26
CA ALA A 185 7.28 -3.51 10.89
C ALA A 185 7.78 -4.22 9.62
N GLY A 186 8.56 -3.52 8.81
CA GLY A 186 9.28 -3.92 7.63
C GLY A 186 10.24 -2.79 7.26
N PHE A 187 11.11 -2.99 6.30
CA PHE A 187 11.94 -1.93 5.74
C PHE A 187 12.49 -2.34 4.37
N TRP A 188 12.79 -1.35 3.55
CA TRP A 188 13.62 -1.49 2.38
C TRP A 188 15.02 -0.93 2.66
N SER A 189 16.08 -1.72 2.38
CA SER A 189 17.46 -1.27 2.41
C SER A 189 17.84 -0.68 1.04
N PRO A 190 17.98 0.63 0.90
CA PRO A 190 18.37 1.24 -0.37
C PRO A 190 19.77 0.79 -0.83
N LYS A 191 20.70 0.61 0.12
CA LYS A 191 22.07 0.20 -0.13
C LYS A 191 22.14 -1.18 -0.78
N ASP A 192 21.45 -2.15 -0.18
CA ASP A 192 21.50 -3.55 -0.59
C ASP A 192 20.38 -3.89 -1.57
N ASN A 193 19.42 -3.00 -1.75
CA ASN A 193 18.21 -3.17 -2.56
C ASN A 193 17.34 -4.36 -2.13
N ILE A 194 17.23 -4.58 -0.81
CA ILE A 194 16.50 -5.70 -0.22
C ILE A 194 15.31 -5.16 0.58
N SER A 195 14.11 -5.64 0.29
CA SER A 195 12.93 -5.44 1.15
C SER A 195 12.83 -6.54 2.18
N VAL A 196 12.61 -6.20 3.44
CA VAL A 196 12.62 -7.14 4.56
C VAL A 196 11.32 -7.04 5.34
N PHE A 197 10.66 -8.19 5.51
CA PHE A 197 9.37 -8.29 6.20
C PHE A 197 9.37 -9.46 7.19
N TYR A 198 8.32 -9.53 8.01
CA TYR A 198 7.98 -10.74 8.77
C TYR A 198 6.46 -10.98 8.75
N ASP A 199 6.01 -12.19 9.12
CA ASP A 199 4.58 -12.50 9.27
C ASP A 199 3.97 -11.66 10.40
N GLN A 200 3.21 -10.62 10.08
CA GLN A 200 2.56 -9.71 11.03
C GLN A 200 1.60 -10.43 12.00
N GLY A 201 1.15 -11.61 11.64
CA GLY A 201 0.37 -12.49 12.52
C GLY A 201 1.15 -13.01 13.74
N THR A 202 2.46 -12.80 13.80
CA THR A 202 3.32 -13.25 14.90
C THR A 202 3.61 -12.19 15.96
N THR A 203 3.09 -10.96 15.77
CA THR A 203 3.21 -9.89 16.77
C THR A 203 2.55 -10.29 18.10
N PRO A 204 3.01 -9.76 19.25
CA PRO A 204 2.41 -10.05 20.56
C PRO A 204 0.90 -9.77 20.59
N ARG A 205 0.47 -8.67 19.97
CA ARG A 205 -0.95 -8.30 19.86
C ARG A 205 -1.75 -9.36 19.09
N MET A 206 -1.25 -9.81 17.93
CA MET A 206 -1.95 -10.80 17.11
C MET A 206 -1.97 -12.17 17.77
N LYS A 207 -0.89 -12.56 18.47
CA LYS A 207 -0.86 -13.79 19.28
C LYS A 207 -1.90 -13.77 20.40
N LEU A 208 -2.02 -12.64 21.11
CA LEU A 208 -3.05 -12.49 22.15
C LEU A 208 -4.46 -12.60 21.56
N LEU A 209 -4.75 -11.89 20.47
CA LEU A 209 -6.07 -11.96 19.80
C LEU A 209 -6.38 -13.38 19.31
N THR A 210 -5.39 -14.08 18.77
CA THR A 210 -5.54 -15.48 18.32
C THR A 210 -5.86 -16.40 19.50
N ALA A 211 -5.16 -16.25 20.63
CA ALA A 211 -5.42 -17.04 21.84
C ALA A 211 -6.85 -16.79 22.39
N ILE A 212 -7.32 -15.54 22.37
CA ILE A 212 -8.71 -15.21 22.75
C ILE A 212 -9.71 -15.91 21.81
N ALA A 213 -9.47 -15.88 20.48
CA ALA A 213 -10.34 -16.55 19.51
C ALA A 213 -10.40 -18.07 19.72
N GLU A 214 -9.24 -18.69 20.00
CA GLU A 214 -9.16 -20.13 20.30
C GLU A 214 -9.95 -20.48 21.57
N ASP A 215 -9.88 -19.66 22.62
CA ASP A 215 -10.65 -19.86 23.84
C ASP A 215 -12.16 -19.70 23.62
N MET A 216 -12.56 -18.71 22.82
CA MET A 216 -13.96 -18.54 22.40
C MET A 216 -14.47 -19.76 21.61
N GLN A 217 -13.67 -20.33 20.71
CA GLN A 217 -14.03 -21.55 19.98
C GLN A 217 -14.15 -22.77 20.89
N LYS A 218 -13.27 -22.90 21.89
CA LYS A 218 -13.38 -23.98 22.92
C LYS A 218 -14.66 -23.82 23.73
N THR A 219 -15.02 -22.60 24.13
CA THR A 219 -16.26 -22.31 24.87
C THR A 219 -17.49 -22.61 24.03
N LYS A 220 -17.50 -22.24 22.75
CA LYS A 220 -18.55 -22.59 21.78
C LYS A 220 -18.79 -24.12 21.73
N LEU A 221 -17.73 -24.92 21.68
CA LEU A 221 -17.84 -26.37 21.67
C LEU A 221 -18.45 -26.93 22.96
N LYS A 222 -18.10 -26.35 24.12
CA LYS A 222 -18.64 -26.74 25.44
C LYS A 222 -20.11 -26.39 25.60
N THR A 223 -20.59 -25.31 24.99
CA THR A 223 -21.96 -24.82 25.10
C THR A 223 -22.91 -25.37 24.02
N ARG A 224 -22.42 -26.26 23.14
CA ARG A 224 -23.19 -26.84 22.04
C ARG A 224 -24.49 -27.49 22.54
N GLY A 225 -25.62 -27.07 21.99
CA GLY A 225 -26.94 -27.59 22.37
C GLY A 225 -27.69 -26.76 23.42
N THR A 226 -27.11 -25.65 23.89
CA THR A 226 -27.82 -24.70 24.78
C THR A 226 -28.32 -23.49 23.98
N VAL A 227 -29.28 -22.72 24.54
CA VAL A 227 -29.80 -21.47 23.92
C VAL A 227 -28.68 -20.47 23.70
N ILE A 228 -27.69 -20.39 24.61
CA ILE A 228 -26.52 -19.51 24.53
C ILE A 228 -25.57 -19.93 23.40
N SER A 229 -25.69 -21.17 22.86
CA SER A 229 -24.74 -21.70 21.90
C SER A 229 -24.76 -21.00 20.53
N GLN A 230 -25.90 -20.45 20.10
CA GLN A 230 -26.00 -19.77 18.81
C GLN A 230 -25.30 -18.41 18.84
N ASP A 231 -25.57 -17.59 19.87
CA ASP A 231 -24.95 -16.27 20.01
C ASP A 231 -23.43 -16.39 20.22
N MET A 232 -23.00 -17.33 21.06
CA MET A 232 -21.57 -17.64 21.24
C MET A 232 -20.91 -18.14 19.95
N ALA A 233 -21.64 -18.92 19.14
CA ALA A 233 -21.13 -19.37 17.85
C ALA A 233 -20.95 -18.21 16.86
N HIS A 234 -21.94 -17.32 16.78
CA HIS A 234 -21.84 -16.11 15.93
C HIS A 234 -20.71 -15.21 16.38
N LEU A 235 -20.60 -14.95 17.69
CA LEU A 235 -19.54 -14.12 18.25
C LEU A 235 -18.13 -14.70 17.97
N ALA A 236 -17.93 -15.98 18.24
CA ALA A 236 -16.64 -16.65 18.01
C ALA A 236 -16.25 -16.64 16.53
N ASN A 237 -17.18 -16.91 15.62
CA ASN A 237 -16.91 -16.89 14.17
C ASN A 237 -16.61 -15.46 13.67
N SER A 238 -17.36 -14.47 14.16
CA SER A 238 -17.15 -13.07 13.81
C SER A 238 -15.78 -12.57 14.30
N PHE A 239 -15.41 -12.96 15.52
CA PHE A 239 -14.10 -12.58 16.09
C PHE A 239 -12.94 -13.24 15.35
N GLU A 240 -13.04 -14.52 14.99
CA GLU A 240 -12.05 -15.22 14.16
C GLU A 240 -11.88 -14.56 12.80
N LEU A 241 -13.01 -14.18 12.16
CA LEU A 241 -12.97 -13.46 10.88
C LEU A 241 -12.29 -12.10 11.01
N LEU A 242 -12.59 -11.32 12.07
CA LEU A 242 -11.97 -10.03 12.31
C LEU A 242 -10.46 -10.15 12.53
N ILE A 243 -9.99 -11.17 13.27
CA ILE A 243 -8.56 -11.41 13.47
C ILE A 243 -7.89 -11.76 12.14
N LYS A 244 -8.51 -12.62 11.33
CA LYS A 244 -7.99 -12.98 10.02
C LYS A 244 -7.87 -11.75 9.11
N ILE A 245 -8.89 -10.89 9.10
CA ILE A 245 -8.87 -9.64 8.34
C ILE A 245 -7.74 -8.74 8.84
N ALA A 246 -7.66 -8.47 10.14
CA ALA A 246 -6.65 -7.59 10.73
C ALA A 246 -5.21 -8.08 10.45
N ARG A 247 -4.99 -9.39 10.49
CA ARG A 247 -3.71 -9.99 10.15
C ARG A 247 -3.32 -9.75 8.69
N GLU A 248 -4.23 -10.03 7.76
CA GLU A 248 -3.98 -9.84 6.34
C GLU A 248 -3.83 -8.36 5.98
N GLU A 249 -4.62 -7.47 6.60
CA GLU A 249 -4.49 -6.02 6.41
C GLU A 249 -3.11 -5.51 6.84
N SER A 250 -2.62 -5.93 8.00
CA SER A 250 -1.29 -5.53 8.49
C SER A 250 -0.16 -6.02 7.58
N ASP A 251 -0.24 -7.26 7.10
CA ASP A 251 0.73 -7.80 6.15
C ASP A 251 0.70 -7.04 4.81
N ILE A 252 -0.51 -6.73 4.30
CA ILE A 252 -0.67 -6.02 3.02
C ILE A 252 -0.12 -4.61 3.13
N GLU A 253 -0.41 -3.90 4.23
CA GLU A 253 0.08 -2.56 4.50
C GLU A 253 1.60 -2.51 4.45
N VAL A 254 2.27 -3.33 5.24
CA VAL A 254 3.75 -3.35 5.33
C VAL A 254 4.38 -3.76 3.99
N VAL A 255 3.90 -4.84 3.37
CA VAL A 255 4.49 -5.36 2.12
C VAL A 255 4.33 -4.38 0.97
N SER A 256 3.15 -3.77 0.81
CA SER A 256 2.93 -2.81 -0.28
C SER A 256 3.68 -1.49 -0.05
N HIS A 257 3.84 -1.06 1.21
CA HIS A 257 4.63 0.11 1.57
C HIS A 257 6.10 -0.05 1.16
N GLU A 258 6.76 -1.09 1.66
CA GLU A 258 8.19 -1.33 1.40
C GLU A 258 8.47 -1.72 -0.06
N ALA A 259 7.56 -2.46 -0.69
CA ALA A 259 7.64 -2.73 -2.13
C ALA A 259 7.58 -1.44 -2.95
N THR A 260 6.79 -0.45 -2.51
CA THR A 260 6.72 0.84 -3.21
C THR A 260 8.01 1.63 -3.11
N HIS A 261 8.68 1.64 -1.94
CA HIS A 261 10.01 2.22 -1.82
C HIS A 261 11.00 1.56 -2.78
N GLN A 262 11.02 0.22 -2.81
CA GLN A 262 11.89 -0.53 -3.70
C GLN A 262 11.59 -0.23 -5.19
N LEU A 263 10.32 -0.18 -5.57
CA LEU A 263 9.89 0.15 -6.94
C LEU A 263 10.28 1.58 -7.32
N ALA A 264 10.02 2.55 -6.46
CA ALA A 264 10.36 3.95 -6.70
C ALA A 264 11.87 4.16 -6.92
N GLY A 265 12.70 3.48 -6.11
CA GLY A 265 14.16 3.52 -6.23
C GLY A 265 14.70 2.78 -7.47
N ASN A 266 14.01 1.75 -7.96
CA ASN A 266 14.47 0.95 -9.10
C ASN A 266 13.86 1.38 -10.45
N SER A 267 12.78 2.15 -10.45
CA SER A 267 12.17 2.73 -11.66
C SER A 267 12.74 4.11 -12.03
N GLY A 268 13.65 4.66 -11.24
CA GLY A 268 14.20 5.99 -11.43
C GLY A 268 13.23 7.13 -11.06
N LEU A 269 12.08 6.83 -10.44
CA LEU A 269 11.14 7.84 -9.99
C LEU A 269 11.69 8.64 -8.81
N LEU A 270 12.30 7.94 -7.84
CA LEU A 270 12.99 8.51 -6.68
C LEU A 270 14.42 7.94 -6.61
N SER A 271 15.32 8.66 -5.95
CA SER A 271 16.70 8.19 -5.79
C SER A 271 16.77 7.00 -4.85
N ARG A 272 17.56 5.98 -5.23
CA ARG A 272 17.91 4.87 -4.34
C ARG A 272 18.96 5.26 -3.31
N GLY A 273 19.83 6.19 -3.64
CA GLY A 273 20.99 6.53 -2.81
C GLY A 273 20.78 7.69 -1.84
N LYS A 274 19.71 8.47 -1.99
CA LYS A 274 19.45 9.68 -1.22
C LYS A 274 17.97 9.79 -0.85
N ILE A 275 17.70 10.09 0.41
CA ILE A 275 16.33 10.37 0.89
C ILE A 275 16.16 11.90 0.91
N GLY A 276 16.07 12.51 -0.25
CA GLY A 276 16.03 13.95 -0.38
C GLY A 276 14.84 14.65 0.27
N ALA A 277 13.65 14.05 0.22
CA ALA A 277 12.43 14.55 0.89
C ALA A 277 11.66 13.35 1.46
N ARG A 278 11.72 13.17 2.77
CA ARG A 278 11.11 12.02 3.44
C ARG A 278 9.60 11.94 3.17
N TRP A 279 8.89 13.08 3.25
CA TRP A 279 7.46 13.08 2.98
C TRP A 279 7.10 12.55 1.58
N ALA A 280 7.97 12.77 0.58
CA ALA A 280 7.71 12.31 -0.79
C ALA A 280 7.86 10.79 -0.91
N HIS A 281 8.83 10.21 -0.21
CA HIS A 281 9.00 8.75 -0.13
C HIS A 281 7.87 8.10 0.65
N GLU A 282 7.60 8.58 1.88
CA GLU A 282 6.60 8.00 2.76
C GLU A 282 5.17 8.23 2.24
N GLY A 283 4.91 9.39 1.66
CA GLY A 283 3.62 9.71 1.07
C GLY A 283 3.31 8.84 -0.15
N LEU A 284 4.32 8.59 -1.01
CA LEU A 284 4.16 7.68 -2.15
C LEU A 284 3.92 6.25 -1.68
N ALA A 285 4.71 5.75 -0.73
CA ALA A 285 4.52 4.41 -0.17
C ALA A 285 3.13 4.26 0.47
N SER A 286 2.70 5.26 1.25
CA SER A 286 1.37 5.29 1.88
C SER A 286 0.22 5.40 0.87
N TYR A 287 0.44 5.97 -0.31
CA TYR A 287 -0.55 5.99 -1.38
C TYR A 287 -0.80 4.60 -1.97
N PHE A 288 0.22 3.73 -1.95
CA PHE A 288 0.15 2.34 -2.43
C PHE A 288 -0.25 1.33 -1.35
N GLU A 289 -0.15 1.68 -0.07
CA GLU A 289 -0.59 0.83 1.05
C GLU A 289 -2.11 0.95 1.26
N THR A 290 -2.91 0.23 0.53
CA THR A 290 -4.38 0.35 0.66
C THR A 290 -5.01 -1.00 0.98
N PRO A 291 -4.95 -1.46 2.24
CA PRO A 291 -5.66 -2.67 2.64
C PRO A 291 -7.17 -2.49 2.51
N ALA A 292 -7.86 -3.51 2.09
CA ALA A 292 -9.31 -3.52 2.00
C ALA A 292 -9.85 -4.89 2.39
N GLY A 293 -10.06 -5.09 3.66
CA GLY A 293 -10.38 -6.39 4.22
C GLY A 293 -9.21 -7.36 4.07
N ALA A 294 -9.46 -8.65 3.93
CA ALA A 294 -8.41 -9.67 3.78
C ALA A 294 -7.79 -9.72 2.37
N GLY A 295 -7.82 -8.62 1.61
CA GLY A 295 -7.28 -8.55 0.27
C GLY A 295 -6.70 -7.17 -0.03
N TRP A 296 -5.75 -7.13 -0.98
CA TRP A 296 -5.19 -5.85 -1.41
C TRP A 296 -6.25 -4.95 -2.04
N GLY A 297 -6.29 -3.71 -1.56
CA GLY A 297 -7.30 -2.72 -1.91
C GLY A 297 -7.07 -2.00 -3.23
N GLY A 298 -5.95 -2.25 -3.91
CA GLY A 298 -5.56 -1.51 -5.11
C GLY A 298 -4.78 -0.24 -4.78
N ILE A 299 -4.66 0.66 -5.74
CA ILE A 299 -3.84 1.86 -5.66
C ILE A 299 -4.70 3.10 -5.72
N GLY A 300 -4.44 4.06 -4.81
CA GLY A 300 -5.13 5.34 -4.79
C GLY A 300 -6.57 5.26 -4.30
N ALA A 301 -6.95 4.20 -3.61
CA ALA A 301 -8.11 4.22 -2.73
C ALA A 301 -7.80 5.04 -1.48
N VAL A 302 -8.82 5.57 -0.82
CA VAL A 302 -8.61 6.36 0.41
C VAL A 302 -8.09 5.44 1.52
N ASN A 303 -6.85 5.63 1.92
CA ASN A 303 -6.25 4.93 3.04
C ASN A 303 -6.87 5.44 4.35
N GLN A 304 -7.70 4.62 4.99
CA GLN A 304 -8.46 5.03 6.15
C GLN A 304 -7.57 5.38 7.34
N THR A 305 -6.49 4.63 7.57
CA THR A 305 -5.56 4.87 8.67
C THR A 305 -4.87 6.21 8.48
N ARG A 306 -4.28 6.44 7.31
CA ARG A 306 -3.58 7.70 6.98
C ARG A 306 -4.52 8.90 6.95
N PHE A 307 -5.77 8.69 6.55
CA PHE A 307 -6.79 9.75 6.60
C PHE A 307 -7.17 10.13 8.04
N LEU A 308 -7.21 9.17 8.96
CA LEU A 308 -7.43 9.45 10.39
C LEU A 308 -6.23 10.19 10.99
N ASP A 309 -5.00 9.75 10.69
CA ASP A 309 -3.77 10.43 11.11
C ASP A 309 -3.72 11.88 10.59
N TYR A 310 -4.04 12.08 9.31
CA TYR A 310 -4.18 13.43 8.74
C TYR A 310 -5.19 14.27 9.52
N ARG A 311 -6.38 13.72 9.84
CA ARG A 311 -7.42 14.45 10.59
C ARG A 311 -6.99 14.82 12.01
N ILE A 312 -6.15 14.01 12.65
CA ILE A 312 -5.57 14.33 13.97
C ILE A 312 -4.65 15.54 13.83
N VAL A 313 -3.70 15.48 12.90
CA VAL A 313 -2.74 16.58 12.67
C VAL A 313 -3.45 17.85 12.17
N ALA A 314 -4.46 17.74 11.31
CA ALA A 314 -5.22 18.87 10.78
C ALA A 314 -5.99 19.67 11.85
N ARG A 315 -6.23 19.08 13.02
CA ARG A 315 -6.86 19.76 14.16
C ARG A 315 -5.89 20.50 15.08
N ASP A 316 -4.60 20.27 14.90
CA ASP A 316 -3.54 20.90 15.69
C ASP A 316 -2.96 22.11 14.94
N PRO A 317 -3.27 23.37 15.36
CA PRO A 317 -2.79 24.57 14.66
C PRO A 317 -1.27 24.72 14.61
N GLN A 318 -0.53 24.02 15.47
CA GLN A 318 0.93 24.03 15.48
C GLN A 318 1.51 23.05 14.47
N ARG A 319 0.81 21.97 14.16
CA ARG A 319 1.22 20.89 13.26
C ARG A 319 0.57 20.96 11.87
N ASN A 320 -0.59 21.61 11.77
CA ASN A 320 -1.38 21.73 10.54
C ASN A 320 -0.83 22.84 9.64
N LYS A 321 0.36 22.63 9.09
CA LYS A 321 1.02 23.56 8.15
C LYS A 321 1.72 22.77 7.06
N LEU A 322 1.40 23.07 5.80
CA LEU A 322 2.01 22.42 4.64
C LEU A 322 3.55 22.54 4.64
N GLU A 323 4.08 23.67 5.13
CA GLU A 323 5.53 23.88 5.28
C GLU A 323 6.21 22.82 6.17
N LEU A 324 5.52 22.35 7.23
CA LEU A 324 6.06 21.32 8.12
C LEU A 324 6.11 19.95 7.44
N VAL A 325 5.18 19.67 6.53
CA VAL A 325 5.19 18.45 5.71
C VAL A 325 6.37 18.53 4.73
N ILE A 326 6.42 19.58 3.91
CA ILE A 326 7.41 19.72 2.83
C ILE A 326 8.85 19.76 3.36
N SER A 327 9.04 20.35 4.53
CA SER A 327 10.36 20.43 5.18
C SER A 327 10.74 19.19 5.98
N ASP A 328 9.90 18.14 5.99
CA ASP A 328 10.04 16.94 6.80
C ASP A 328 10.02 17.17 8.33
N ARG A 329 9.69 18.37 8.78
CA ARG A 329 9.75 18.73 10.21
C ARG A 329 8.76 17.90 11.04
N LEU A 330 7.62 17.49 10.48
CA LEU A 330 6.68 16.62 11.19
C LEU A 330 7.31 15.28 11.61
N PHE A 331 8.23 14.73 10.80
CA PHE A 331 8.95 13.51 11.13
C PHE A 331 10.10 13.75 12.13
N TYR A 332 10.86 14.84 11.95
CA TYR A 332 12.07 15.08 12.74
C TYR A 332 11.82 15.77 14.08
N THR A 333 10.67 16.42 14.27
CA THR A 333 10.33 17.12 15.52
C THR A 333 9.26 16.42 16.33
N ALA A 334 8.88 15.18 15.98
CA ALA A 334 7.96 14.37 16.74
C ALA A 334 8.47 14.14 18.17
N ARG A 335 7.60 14.36 19.16
CA ARG A 335 7.93 14.26 20.59
C ARG A 335 7.61 12.89 21.18
N SER A 336 6.87 12.09 20.43
CA SER A 336 6.46 10.73 20.78
C SER A 336 6.44 9.83 19.56
N GLN A 337 6.36 8.52 19.78
CA GLN A 337 6.18 7.55 18.71
C GLN A 337 4.84 7.76 17.98
N ASP A 338 3.79 8.12 18.70
CA ASP A 338 2.47 8.38 18.10
C ASP A 338 2.54 9.59 17.14
N GLU A 339 3.17 10.70 17.56
CA GLU A 339 3.37 11.87 16.68
C GLU A 339 4.20 11.53 15.42
N ALA A 340 5.19 10.64 15.55
CA ALA A 340 6.00 10.20 14.41
C ALA A 340 5.17 9.35 13.42
N VAL A 341 4.27 8.50 13.93
CA VAL A 341 3.35 7.72 13.10
C VAL A 341 2.30 8.63 12.45
N GLU A 342 1.74 9.58 13.18
CA GLU A 342 0.76 10.55 12.66
C GLU A 342 1.32 11.39 11.50
N ALA A 343 2.66 11.61 11.43
CA ALA A 343 3.30 12.38 10.35
C ALA A 343 3.11 11.73 8.95
N TYR A 344 2.86 10.43 8.89
CA TYR A 344 2.53 9.73 7.65
C TYR A 344 1.18 10.19 7.06
N GLY A 345 0.23 10.59 7.90
CA GLY A 345 -1.08 11.08 7.47
C GLY A 345 -1.01 12.32 6.56
N PRO A 346 -0.38 13.43 6.99
CA PRO A 346 -0.15 14.59 6.12
C PRO A 346 0.70 14.32 4.89
N ALA A 347 1.72 13.46 4.98
CA ALA A 347 2.54 13.07 3.83
C ALA A 347 1.69 12.30 2.79
N TRP A 348 0.87 11.36 3.22
CA TRP A 348 -0.13 10.68 2.38
C TRP A 348 -1.14 11.65 1.79
N ALA A 349 -1.72 12.55 2.60
CA ALA A 349 -2.75 13.48 2.16
C ALA A 349 -2.23 14.41 1.06
N LEU A 350 -1.01 14.96 1.24
CA LEU A 350 -0.38 15.78 0.22
C LEU A 350 -0.10 14.98 -1.07
N THR A 351 0.44 13.77 -0.94
CA THR A 351 0.69 12.91 -2.10
C THR A 351 -0.62 12.55 -2.81
N TYR A 352 -1.65 12.16 -2.05
CA TYR A 352 -2.96 11.82 -2.61
C TYR A 352 -3.57 12.99 -3.37
N PHE A 353 -3.58 14.18 -2.79
CA PHE A 353 -4.07 15.40 -3.42
C PHE A 353 -3.30 15.71 -4.71
N LEU A 354 -1.97 15.66 -4.68
CA LEU A 354 -1.15 15.96 -5.85
C LEU A 354 -1.27 14.89 -6.95
N MET A 355 -1.38 13.63 -6.60
CA MET A 355 -1.65 12.53 -7.55
C MET A 355 -2.98 12.73 -8.28
N GLU A 356 -4.03 13.16 -7.58
CA GLU A 356 -5.36 13.32 -8.18
C GLU A 356 -5.54 14.65 -8.92
N THR A 357 -4.75 15.69 -8.62
CA THR A 357 -4.99 17.05 -9.15
C THR A 357 -3.81 17.65 -9.91
N ARG A 358 -2.58 17.19 -9.68
CA ARG A 358 -1.34 17.80 -10.19
C ARG A 358 -0.25 16.76 -10.50
N PHE A 359 -0.65 15.63 -11.08
CA PHE A 359 0.20 14.47 -11.29
C PHE A 359 1.54 14.81 -11.99
N GLU A 360 1.49 15.53 -13.11
CA GLU A 360 2.71 15.89 -13.87
C GLU A 360 3.69 16.72 -13.03
N LYS A 361 3.17 17.69 -12.25
CA LYS A 361 4.00 18.49 -11.33
C LYS A 361 4.59 17.65 -10.22
N LEU A 362 3.84 16.64 -9.70
CA LEU A 362 4.34 15.75 -8.67
C LEU A 362 5.47 14.86 -9.21
N VAL A 363 5.34 14.32 -10.42
CA VAL A 363 6.42 13.55 -11.05
C VAL A 363 7.66 14.42 -11.27
N ALA A 364 7.49 15.66 -11.76
CA ALA A 364 8.59 16.61 -11.90
C ALA A 364 9.27 16.91 -10.55
N TYR A 365 8.49 17.03 -9.47
CA TYR A 365 9.03 17.24 -8.13
C TYR A 365 9.81 16.02 -7.63
N TYR A 366 9.36 14.81 -7.87
CA TYR A 366 10.09 13.58 -7.53
C TYR A 366 11.47 13.54 -8.21
N GLN A 367 11.56 13.95 -9.47
CA GLN A 367 12.85 14.07 -10.17
C GLN A 367 13.78 15.10 -9.51
N VAL A 368 13.22 16.23 -9.04
CA VAL A 368 13.99 17.24 -8.28
C VAL A 368 14.42 16.69 -6.93
N CYS A 369 13.53 16.00 -6.20
CA CYS A 369 13.86 15.36 -4.92
C CYS A 369 15.01 14.37 -5.04
N SER A 370 15.08 13.62 -6.15
CA SER A 370 16.12 12.62 -6.39
C SER A 370 17.53 13.23 -6.48
N GLN A 371 17.62 14.55 -6.65
CA GLN A 371 18.88 15.30 -6.72
C GLN A 371 19.24 15.99 -5.40
N PHE A 372 18.35 15.95 -4.40
CA PHE A 372 18.62 16.59 -3.11
C PHE A 372 19.76 15.87 -2.39
N GLU A 373 20.65 16.64 -1.77
CA GLU A 373 21.55 16.10 -0.76
C GLU A 373 20.79 15.84 0.54
N ASP A 374 21.25 14.86 1.34
CA ASP A 374 20.55 14.43 2.55
C ASP A 374 20.47 15.53 3.61
N ASP A 375 21.42 16.49 3.59
CA ASP A 375 21.50 17.63 4.50
C ASP A 375 20.78 18.89 3.98
N LEU A 376 19.99 18.78 2.91
CA LEU A 376 19.28 19.92 2.33
C LEU A 376 18.43 20.63 3.39
N SER A 377 18.67 21.91 3.59
CA SER A 377 17.97 22.71 4.61
C SER A 377 16.45 22.74 4.38
N PRO A 378 15.64 22.84 5.46
CA PRO A 378 14.20 23.00 5.36
C PRO A 378 13.74 24.13 4.42
N SER A 379 14.42 25.25 4.44
CA SER A 379 14.11 26.40 3.57
C SER A 379 14.36 26.09 2.09
N ASN A 380 15.42 25.34 1.77
CA ASN A 380 15.72 24.93 0.40
C ASN A 380 14.72 23.91 -0.11
N ARG A 381 14.24 22.98 0.72
CA ARG A 381 13.16 22.04 0.38
C ARG A 381 11.86 22.78 0.05
N ILE A 382 11.47 23.75 0.87
CA ILE A 382 10.31 24.61 0.64
C ILE A 382 10.48 25.40 -0.66
N SER A 383 11.64 26.01 -0.88
CA SER A 383 11.92 26.76 -2.10
C SER A 383 11.86 25.91 -3.36
N ALA A 384 12.40 24.69 -3.33
CA ALA A 384 12.31 23.75 -4.46
C ALA A 384 10.86 23.33 -4.75
N PHE A 385 10.06 23.11 -3.71
CA PHE A 385 8.65 22.77 -3.84
C PHE A 385 7.84 23.94 -4.43
N THR A 386 8.02 25.15 -3.90
CA THR A 386 7.27 26.34 -4.35
C THR A 386 7.58 26.73 -5.80
N LYS A 387 8.78 26.45 -6.30
CA LYS A 387 9.13 26.65 -7.71
C LYS A 387 8.24 25.85 -8.65
N ILE A 388 7.77 24.68 -8.23
CA ILE A 388 6.95 23.76 -9.05
C ILE A 388 5.47 23.99 -8.80
N PHE A 389 5.06 24.11 -7.53
CA PHE A 389 3.65 24.13 -7.15
C PHE A 389 3.08 25.52 -6.95
N GLY A 390 3.93 26.53 -6.77
CA GLY A 390 3.51 27.92 -6.56
C GLY A 390 3.31 28.29 -5.09
N ASP A 391 2.37 29.19 -4.83
CA ASP A 391 2.09 29.75 -3.49
C ASP A 391 1.57 28.70 -2.51
N LEU A 392 2.29 28.54 -1.39
CA LEU A 392 1.95 27.52 -0.38
C LEU A 392 0.64 27.79 0.32
N GLY A 393 0.30 29.05 0.60
CA GLY A 393 -0.94 29.37 1.28
C GLY A 393 -2.18 29.05 0.45
N THR A 394 -2.07 29.18 -0.86
CA THR A 394 -3.12 28.76 -1.80
C THR A 394 -3.22 27.24 -1.86
N LEU A 395 -2.08 26.57 -2.00
CA LEU A 395 -2.05 25.10 -2.08
C LEU A 395 -2.54 24.44 -0.79
N ASP A 396 -2.20 25.01 0.36
CA ASP A 396 -2.64 24.52 1.67
C ASP A 396 -4.18 24.58 1.80
N ARG A 397 -4.79 25.70 1.42
CA ARG A 397 -6.25 25.82 1.40
C ARG A 397 -6.90 24.82 0.44
N GLU A 398 -6.34 24.65 -0.75
CA GLU A 398 -6.86 23.68 -1.74
C GLU A 398 -6.73 22.24 -1.24
N LEU A 399 -5.61 21.88 -0.60
CA LEU A 399 -5.43 20.59 0.05
C LEU A 399 -6.52 20.34 1.10
N HIS A 400 -6.75 21.28 2.00
CA HIS A 400 -7.76 21.12 3.05
C HIS A 400 -9.18 20.96 2.46
N LEU A 401 -9.58 21.81 1.53
CA LEU A 401 -10.87 21.70 0.86
C LEU A 401 -11.02 20.36 0.13
N PHE A 402 -9.99 19.90 -0.55
CA PHE A 402 -10.00 18.61 -1.20
C PHE A 402 -10.17 17.46 -0.20
N MET A 403 -9.42 17.49 0.91
CA MET A 403 -9.49 16.45 1.94
C MET A 403 -10.85 16.40 2.65
N GLU A 404 -11.57 17.53 2.77
CA GLU A 404 -12.95 17.58 3.30
C GLU A 404 -13.94 16.85 2.39
N THR A 405 -13.68 16.78 1.08
CA THR A 405 -14.54 16.06 0.13
C THR A 405 -14.36 14.56 0.14
N LEU A 406 -13.24 14.07 0.71
CA LEU A 406 -12.91 12.65 0.68
C LEU A 406 -13.83 11.84 1.59
N LYS A 407 -14.27 10.68 1.07
CA LYS A 407 -15.07 9.71 1.79
C LYS A 407 -14.38 8.36 1.78
N THR A 408 -14.26 7.77 2.96
CA THR A 408 -13.81 6.39 3.09
C THR A 408 -14.94 5.43 2.66
N ASP A 409 -14.62 4.17 2.42
CA ASP A 409 -15.64 3.15 2.15
C ASP A 409 -16.64 3.03 3.31
N LYS A 410 -16.18 3.22 4.57
CA LYS A 410 -17.07 3.25 5.74
C LYS A 410 -18.05 4.42 5.71
N ASP A 411 -17.61 5.61 5.29
CA ASP A 411 -18.49 6.78 5.16
C ASP A 411 -19.57 6.54 4.10
N ARG A 412 -19.17 5.95 2.94
CA ARG A 412 -20.09 5.58 1.85
C ARG A 412 -21.14 4.55 2.29
N ILE A 413 -20.70 3.52 3.05
CA ILE A 413 -21.62 2.51 3.60
C ILE A 413 -22.61 3.15 4.58
N ARG A 414 -22.13 4.02 5.50
CA ARG A 414 -22.99 4.73 6.44
C ARG A 414 -23.99 5.65 5.76
N GLU A 415 -23.61 6.32 4.69
CA GLU A 415 -24.54 7.17 3.91
C GLU A 415 -25.60 6.35 3.18
N ALA A 416 -25.20 5.20 2.61
CA ALA A 416 -26.14 4.28 1.94
C ALA A 416 -27.11 3.58 2.91
N SER A 417 -26.80 3.57 4.22
CA SER A 417 -27.65 2.97 5.26
C SER A 417 -28.61 3.96 5.93
N ARG A 418 -28.53 5.26 5.63
CA ARG A 418 -29.44 6.32 6.04
C ARG A 418 -30.54 6.53 4.99
#